data_f8e960572ad7c2523d7380c680084fb3
#
_entry.id   f8e960572ad7c2523d7380c680084fb3
#
_cell.length_a   1.000
_cell.length_b   1.000
_cell.length_c   1.000
_cell.angle_alpha   90.00
_cell.angle_beta   90.00
_cell.angle_gamma   90.00
#
_symmetry.space_group_name_H-M   'P 1'
#
loop_
_entity.id
_entity.type
_entity.pdbx_description
1 polymer ?
#
loop_
_entity_poly.entity_id
_entity_poly.type
_entity_poly.pdbx_seq_one_letter_code
_entity_poly.pdbx_strand_id
1 'polypeptide(L)'
;EKEIKSSTKAIIFNQYRDNAKNIVNELNKMSNINAKLFVGQQKKADSGLSQKQQKEMLEDFRNNKFNVLVATSVGEEGLDIPKVDIVIFYEPIPSAIRHIQRRGRTGRLEKGKCTILMTKNTRDEGYRWSAHHKEKRMYKNLTSLK
;
A
#
# COMPACT_ATOMS: atom_id res chain seq x y z
N GLU A 1 9.86 -11.43 6.26
CA GLU A 1 10.20 -12.72 5.62
C GLU A 1 9.24 -13.86 5.99
N LYS A 2 8.89 -14.02 7.25
CA LYS A 2 7.97 -15.09 7.68
C LYS A 2 6.52 -14.96 7.15
N GLU A 3 6.13 -13.81 6.61
CA GLU A 3 4.75 -13.55 6.21
C GLU A 3 4.52 -13.61 4.71
N ILE A 4 5.55 -13.48 3.88
CA ILE A 4 5.44 -13.47 2.42
C ILE A 4 6.07 -14.73 1.85
N LYS A 5 5.21 -15.62 1.33
CA LYS A 5 5.60 -16.78 0.53
C LYS A 5 5.55 -16.39 -0.95
N SER A 6 6.17 -17.15 -1.83
CA SER A 6 6.17 -16.87 -3.28
C SER A 6 4.78 -16.77 -3.90
N SER A 7 3.79 -17.42 -3.32
CA SER A 7 2.38 -17.37 -3.74
C SER A 7 1.58 -16.23 -3.10
N THR A 8 2.14 -15.52 -2.11
CA THR A 8 1.46 -14.45 -1.37
C THR A 8 1.63 -13.14 -2.11
N LYS A 9 0.54 -12.45 -2.40
CA LYS A 9 0.58 -11.08 -2.94
C LYS A 9 0.52 -10.05 -1.83
N ALA A 10 1.42 -9.08 -1.87
CA ALA A 10 1.46 -7.99 -0.91
C ALA A 10 1.54 -6.62 -1.58
N ILE A 11 0.91 -5.63 -0.94
CA ILE A 11 1.13 -4.21 -1.26
C ILE A 11 1.74 -3.53 -0.05
N ILE A 12 2.79 -2.76 -0.28
CA ILE A 12 3.42 -1.90 0.72
C ILE A 12 3.16 -0.45 0.32
N PHE A 13 2.46 0.28 1.15
CA PHE A 13 2.26 1.71 0.96
C PHE A 13 3.32 2.51 1.70
N ASN A 14 3.95 3.43 0.98
CA ASN A 14 4.93 4.36 1.50
C ASN A 14 4.63 5.77 0.98
N GLN A 15 4.92 6.80 1.76
CA GLN A 15 4.64 8.19 1.38
C GLN A 15 5.73 8.76 0.45
N TYR A 16 6.99 8.38 0.68
CA TYR A 16 8.14 8.98 0.04
C TYR A 16 8.73 8.06 -1.02
N ARG A 17 8.94 8.58 -2.23
CA ARG A 17 9.41 7.83 -3.40
C ARG A 17 10.80 7.22 -3.20
N ASP A 18 11.73 7.98 -2.62
CA ASP A 18 13.11 7.51 -2.42
C ASP A 18 13.15 6.37 -1.41
N ASN A 19 12.35 6.47 -0.35
CA ASN A 19 12.22 5.40 0.61
C ASN A 19 11.57 4.15 -0.02
N ALA A 20 10.56 4.33 -0.87
CA ALA A 20 9.94 3.23 -1.60
C ALA A 20 10.94 2.49 -2.53
N LYS A 21 11.87 3.22 -3.18
CA LYS A 21 12.96 2.60 -3.95
C LYS A 21 13.88 1.77 -3.07
N ASN A 22 14.27 2.30 -1.92
CA ASN A 22 15.11 1.57 -0.96
C ASN A 22 14.42 0.29 -0.46
N ILE A 23 13.12 0.37 -0.15
CA ILE A 23 12.32 -0.79 0.25
C ILE A 23 12.34 -1.86 -0.85
N VAL A 24 12.13 -1.49 -2.12
CA VAL A 24 12.19 -2.43 -3.25
C VAL A 24 13.56 -3.09 -3.34
N ASN A 25 14.63 -2.31 -3.23
CA ASN A 25 15.99 -2.83 -3.31
C ASN A 25 16.30 -3.83 -2.18
N GLU A 26 15.89 -3.52 -0.96
CA GLU A 26 16.09 -4.43 0.18
C GLU A 26 15.23 -5.69 0.08
N LEU A 27 13.99 -5.57 -0.36
CA LEU A 27 13.11 -6.71 -0.54
C LEU A 27 13.61 -7.68 -1.61
N ASN A 28 14.15 -7.17 -2.71
CA ASN A 28 14.67 -8.00 -3.80
C ASN A 28 15.98 -8.74 -3.46
N LYS A 29 16.59 -8.47 -2.30
CA LYS A 29 17.69 -9.29 -1.78
C LYS A 29 17.19 -10.59 -1.11
N MET A 30 15.90 -10.68 -0.85
CA MET A 30 15.29 -11.84 -0.20
C MET A 30 14.85 -12.88 -1.24
N SER A 31 15.10 -14.16 -0.99
CA SER A 31 14.92 -15.28 -1.96
C SER A 31 13.50 -15.47 -2.31
N ASN A 32 12.47 -15.16 -1.92
CA ASN A 32 11.07 -15.45 -2.35
C ASN A 32 10.28 -14.18 -2.64
N ILE A 33 10.96 -13.03 -2.73
CA ILE A 33 10.33 -11.75 -2.96
C ILE A 33 10.80 -11.18 -4.29
N ASN A 34 9.83 -10.83 -5.12
CA ASN A 34 10.03 -10.05 -6.32
C ASN A 34 9.18 -8.79 -6.19
N ALA A 35 9.83 -7.68 -5.83
CA ALA A 35 9.18 -6.42 -5.56
C ALA A 35 9.35 -5.42 -6.71
N LYS A 36 8.29 -4.70 -7.06
CA LYS A 36 8.34 -3.60 -8.03
C LYS A 36 7.80 -2.31 -7.43
N LEU A 37 8.40 -1.19 -7.87
CA LEU A 37 8.03 0.15 -7.47
C LEU A 37 6.87 0.67 -8.33
N PHE A 38 5.79 1.08 -7.69
CA PHE A 38 4.62 1.67 -8.32
C PHE A 38 4.47 3.13 -7.91
N VAL A 39 4.71 4.02 -8.86
CA VAL A 39 4.72 5.48 -8.65
C VAL A 39 3.85 6.17 -9.67
N GLY A 40 3.45 7.42 -9.36
CA GLY A 40 2.66 8.22 -10.27
C GLY A 40 3.41 8.85 -11.40
N GLN A 41 2.62 9.43 -12.28
CA GLN A 41 3.11 10.29 -13.33
C GLN A 41 3.64 11.58 -12.69
N GLN A 42 4.95 11.78 -12.66
CA GLN A 42 5.52 13.10 -12.41
C GLN A 42 6.43 13.47 -13.57
N LYS A 43 6.24 14.69 -14.08
CA LYS A 43 7.01 15.28 -15.19
C LYS A 43 8.47 15.64 -14.86
N LYS A 44 9.00 15.24 -13.70
CA LYS A 44 10.43 15.38 -13.42
C LYS A 44 11.18 14.17 -13.95
N ALA A 45 12.18 14.44 -14.78
CA ALA A 45 13.03 13.50 -15.47
C ALA A 45 13.26 12.16 -14.70
N ASP A 46 13.07 11.06 -15.41
CA ASP A 46 13.51 9.69 -15.11
C ASP A 46 12.84 8.86 -14.00
N SER A 47 11.74 9.28 -13.37
CA SER A 47 11.22 8.48 -12.26
C SER A 47 9.70 8.24 -12.19
N GLY A 48 8.92 8.69 -13.17
CA GLY A 48 7.46 8.49 -13.25
C GLY A 48 7.07 7.33 -14.17
N LEU A 49 5.98 6.63 -13.85
CA LEU A 49 5.35 5.66 -14.74
C LEU A 49 4.25 6.35 -15.55
N SER A 50 4.23 6.18 -16.87
CA SER A 50 3.10 6.59 -17.70
C SER A 50 1.85 5.77 -17.36
N GLN A 51 0.66 6.23 -17.73
CA GLN A 51 -0.58 5.47 -17.52
C GLN A 51 -0.52 4.07 -18.14
N LYS A 52 0.08 3.96 -19.33
CA LYS A 52 0.28 2.67 -19.99
C LYS A 52 1.16 1.74 -19.17
N GLN A 53 2.31 2.23 -18.71
CA GLN A 53 3.22 1.46 -17.87
C GLN A 53 2.60 1.05 -16.53
N GLN A 54 1.76 1.92 -15.94
CA GLN A 54 1.03 1.60 -14.72
C GLN A 54 0.04 0.45 -14.94
N LYS A 55 -0.73 0.48 -16.03
CA LYS A 55 -1.66 -0.59 -16.40
C LYS A 55 -0.93 -1.90 -16.68
N GLU A 56 0.14 -1.87 -17.46
CA GLU A 56 0.97 -3.04 -17.76
C GLU A 56 1.56 -3.65 -16.48
N MET A 57 2.05 -2.82 -15.57
CA MET A 57 2.58 -3.30 -14.29
C MET A 57 1.51 -3.95 -13.41
N LEU A 58 0.29 -3.40 -13.36
CA LEU A 58 -0.81 -4.00 -12.62
C LEU A 58 -1.27 -5.32 -13.24
N GLU A 59 -1.23 -5.42 -14.57
CA GLU A 59 -1.50 -6.67 -15.27
C GLU A 59 -0.45 -7.74 -14.97
N ASP A 60 0.82 -7.38 -15.01
CA ASP A 60 1.93 -8.24 -14.61
C ASP A 60 1.79 -8.72 -13.15
N PHE A 61 1.33 -7.83 -12.27
CA PHE A 61 1.05 -8.18 -10.87
C PHE A 61 -0.15 -9.13 -10.76
N ARG A 62 -1.23 -8.93 -11.54
CA ARG A 62 -2.35 -9.88 -11.61
C ARG A 62 -1.90 -11.26 -12.06
N ASN A 63 -1.01 -11.31 -13.03
CA ASN A 63 -0.49 -12.53 -13.65
C ASN A 63 0.66 -13.19 -12.86
N ASN A 64 0.92 -12.75 -11.62
CA ASN A 64 1.94 -13.31 -10.73
C ASN A 64 3.40 -13.22 -11.25
N LYS A 65 3.70 -12.29 -12.18
CA LYS A 65 5.09 -12.07 -12.64
C LYS A 65 5.98 -11.50 -11.52
N PHE A 66 5.38 -10.90 -10.51
CA PHE A 66 6.01 -10.50 -9.26
C PHE A 66 4.97 -10.52 -8.13
N ASN A 67 5.41 -10.53 -6.87
CA ASN A 67 4.52 -10.77 -5.74
C ASN A 67 4.41 -9.60 -4.75
N VAL A 68 5.25 -8.59 -4.83
CA VAL A 68 5.17 -7.41 -3.97
C VAL A 68 5.12 -6.12 -4.78
N LEU A 69 4.12 -5.30 -4.51
CA LEU A 69 3.98 -3.97 -5.10
C LEU A 69 4.27 -2.92 -4.03
N VAL A 70 5.32 -2.12 -4.20
CA VAL A 70 5.64 -1.00 -3.31
C VAL A 70 5.08 0.27 -3.95
N ALA A 71 3.99 0.79 -3.40
CA ALA A 71 3.23 1.90 -3.96
C ALA A 71 3.40 3.19 -3.15
N THR A 72 3.57 4.31 -3.85
CA THR A 72 3.41 5.64 -3.25
C THR A 72 1.94 6.10 -3.33
N SER A 73 1.65 7.33 -2.91
CA SER A 73 0.29 7.89 -2.85
C SER A 73 -0.55 7.81 -4.13
N VAL A 74 0.07 7.56 -5.27
CA VAL A 74 -0.61 7.41 -6.57
C VAL A 74 -1.40 6.11 -6.69
N GLY A 75 -1.06 5.09 -5.92
CA GLY A 75 -1.85 3.86 -5.88
C GLY A 75 -3.24 4.02 -5.24
N GLU A 76 -3.64 5.25 -4.90
CA GLU A 76 -4.87 5.54 -4.18
C GLU A 76 -6.04 5.94 -5.08
N GLU A 77 -5.78 6.61 -6.21
CA GLU A 77 -6.82 7.24 -7.03
C GLU A 77 -6.88 6.66 -8.45
N GLY A 78 -8.05 6.19 -8.83
CA GLY A 78 -8.40 5.90 -10.22
C GLY A 78 -7.77 4.66 -10.86
N LEU A 79 -6.94 3.90 -10.14
CA LEU A 79 -6.32 2.68 -10.65
C LEU A 79 -6.97 1.44 -10.03
N ASP A 80 -7.31 0.48 -10.87
CA ASP A 80 -7.83 -0.81 -10.43
C ASP A 80 -6.70 -1.70 -9.90
N ILE A 81 -6.21 -1.35 -8.71
CA ILE A 81 -5.22 -2.16 -8.00
C ILE A 81 -5.88 -3.46 -7.54
N PRO A 82 -5.35 -4.62 -7.93
CA PRO A 82 -5.95 -5.90 -7.55
C PRO A 82 -5.94 -6.09 -6.03
N LYS A 83 -6.92 -6.84 -5.53
CA LYS A 83 -6.93 -7.29 -4.14
C LYS A 83 -5.73 -8.21 -3.87
N VAL A 84 -5.19 -8.11 -2.67
CA VAL A 84 -3.98 -8.82 -2.23
C VAL A 84 -4.22 -9.52 -0.90
N ASP A 85 -3.30 -10.40 -0.53
CA ASP A 85 -3.36 -11.14 0.74
C ASP A 85 -2.89 -10.27 1.91
N ILE A 86 -1.89 -9.41 1.67
CA ILE A 86 -1.28 -8.57 2.70
C ILE A 86 -1.20 -7.12 2.23
N VAL A 87 -1.64 -6.22 3.10
CA VAL A 87 -1.42 -4.78 2.97
C VAL A 87 -0.52 -4.31 4.11
N ILE A 88 0.57 -3.63 3.79
CA ILE A 88 1.50 -3.06 4.77
C ILE A 88 1.54 -1.55 4.58
N PHE A 89 1.30 -0.81 5.65
CA PHE A 89 1.61 0.61 5.72
C PHE A 89 3.01 0.76 6.33
N TYR A 90 3.95 1.27 5.55
CA TYR A 90 5.31 1.49 6.03
C TYR A 90 5.40 2.63 7.05
N GLU A 91 4.47 3.57 6.97
CA GLU A 91 4.23 4.61 7.97
C GLU A 91 2.72 4.85 8.14
N PRO A 92 2.27 5.31 9.31
CA PRO A 92 0.88 5.72 9.53
C PRO A 92 0.54 6.96 8.70
N ILE A 93 -0.69 7.00 8.21
CA ILE A 93 -1.23 8.17 7.50
C ILE A 93 -2.33 8.84 8.32
N PRO A 94 -2.36 10.17 8.40
CA PRO A 94 -3.35 10.90 9.21
C PRO A 94 -4.75 10.93 8.61
N SER A 95 -4.93 10.48 7.37
CA SER A 95 -6.21 10.49 6.66
C SER A 95 -6.97 9.18 6.85
N ALA A 96 -8.14 9.24 7.49
CA ALA A 96 -9.02 8.09 7.64
C ALA A 96 -9.50 7.52 6.29
N ILE A 97 -9.83 8.39 5.34
CA ILE A 97 -10.29 7.99 4.01
C ILE A 97 -9.20 7.20 3.28
N ARG A 98 -7.97 7.73 3.23
CA ARG A 98 -6.84 7.03 2.61
C ARG A 98 -6.55 5.71 3.30
N HIS A 99 -6.64 5.65 4.62
CA HIS A 99 -6.46 4.42 5.38
C HIS A 99 -7.49 3.35 4.98
N ILE A 100 -8.76 3.75 4.86
CA ILE A 100 -9.85 2.85 4.45
C ILE A 100 -9.66 2.39 3.01
N GLN A 101 -9.34 3.30 2.09
CA GLN A 101 -9.11 2.98 0.67
C GLN A 101 -7.96 1.99 0.49
N ARG A 102 -6.84 2.20 1.18
CA ARG A 102 -5.68 1.31 1.15
C ARG A 102 -5.97 -0.04 1.79
N ARG A 103 -6.62 -0.04 2.96
CA ARG A 103 -7.02 -1.28 3.65
C ARG A 103 -8.01 -2.11 2.83
N GLY A 104 -8.89 -1.47 2.08
CA GLY A 104 -9.84 -2.12 1.19
C GLY A 104 -9.19 -2.92 0.04
N ARG A 105 -7.88 -2.87 -0.14
CA ARG A 105 -7.16 -3.68 -1.12
C ARG A 105 -6.79 -5.08 -0.61
N THR A 106 -6.97 -5.36 0.69
CA THR A 106 -6.84 -6.71 1.26
C THR A 106 -8.16 -7.49 1.16
N GLY A 107 -8.11 -8.80 1.20
CA GLY A 107 -9.30 -9.67 1.20
C GLY A 107 -9.49 -10.43 -0.11
N ARG A 108 -8.42 -10.80 -0.79
CA ARG A 108 -8.45 -11.74 -1.93
C ARG A 108 -8.90 -13.13 -1.48
N LEU A 109 -8.48 -13.53 -0.29
CA LEU A 109 -8.97 -14.67 0.47
C LEU A 109 -9.77 -14.12 1.66
N GLU A 110 -10.71 -14.84 2.21
CA GLU A 110 -11.65 -14.39 3.25
C GLU A 110 -11.03 -13.68 4.48
N LYS A 111 -9.71 -13.79 4.67
CA LYS A 111 -8.95 -13.15 5.76
C LYS A 111 -7.69 -12.44 5.23
N GLY A 112 -7.86 -11.24 4.68
CA GLY A 112 -6.70 -10.41 4.34
C GLY A 112 -6.04 -9.80 5.57
N LYS A 113 -4.70 -9.70 5.57
CA LYS A 113 -3.90 -9.11 6.66
C LYS A 113 -3.55 -7.67 6.36
N CYS A 114 -3.76 -6.79 7.33
CA CYS A 114 -3.32 -5.40 7.27
C CYS A 114 -2.37 -5.11 8.42
N THR A 115 -1.15 -4.67 8.11
CA THR A 115 -0.10 -4.33 9.07
C THR A 115 0.27 -2.86 8.93
N ILE A 116 0.39 -2.15 10.05
CA ILE A 116 0.86 -0.77 10.08
C ILE A 116 2.16 -0.75 10.88
N LEU A 117 3.26 -0.35 10.24
CA LEU A 117 4.51 -0.10 10.92
C LEU A 117 4.45 1.28 11.58
N MET A 118 4.97 1.38 12.77
CA MET A 118 4.90 2.60 13.57
C MET A 118 6.15 2.73 14.44
N THR A 119 6.77 3.89 14.40
CA THR A 119 7.89 4.19 15.28
C THR A 119 7.38 4.78 16.59
N LYS A 120 7.71 4.13 17.72
CA LYS A 120 7.33 4.60 19.06
C LYS A 120 7.96 5.96 19.38
N ASN A 121 7.27 6.78 20.15
CA ASN A 121 7.70 8.10 20.60
C ASN A 121 7.98 9.08 19.44
N THR A 122 7.26 8.94 18.33
CA THR A 122 7.35 9.84 17.16
C THR A 122 5.97 10.35 16.76
N ARG A 123 5.93 11.20 15.73
CA ARG A 123 4.68 11.67 15.13
C ARG A 123 3.79 10.56 14.57
N ASP A 124 4.35 9.39 14.33
CA ASP A 124 3.62 8.22 13.85
C ASP A 124 2.49 7.81 14.79
N GLU A 125 2.70 7.88 16.10
CA GLU A 125 1.66 7.59 17.08
C GLU A 125 0.51 8.58 16.97
N GLY A 126 0.80 9.88 16.87
CA GLY A 126 -0.20 10.91 16.68
C GLY A 126 -1.01 10.74 15.40
N TYR A 127 -0.36 10.37 14.30
CA TYR A 127 -1.02 10.09 13.03
C TYR A 127 -1.93 8.86 13.10
N ARG A 128 -1.48 7.81 13.75
CA ARG A 128 -2.27 6.58 13.95
C ARG A 128 -3.53 6.86 14.78
N TRP A 129 -3.38 7.56 15.89
CA TRP A 129 -4.51 7.94 16.74
C TRP A 129 -5.48 8.89 16.04
N SER A 130 -4.98 9.89 15.31
CA SER A 130 -5.81 10.80 14.52
C SER A 130 -6.62 10.06 13.46
N ALA A 131 -5.99 9.14 12.72
CA ALA A 131 -6.67 8.33 11.71
C ALA A 131 -7.77 7.45 12.34
N HIS A 132 -7.48 6.80 13.47
CA HIS A 132 -8.42 5.96 14.20
C HIS A 132 -9.64 6.74 14.71
N HIS A 133 -9.44 7.90 15.31
CA HIS A 133 -10.54 8.74 15.79
C HIS A 133 -11.42 9.27 14.66
N LYS A 134 -10.82 9.67 13.54
CA LYS A 134 -11.56 10.13 12.35
C LYS A 134 -12.36 8.97 11.73
N GLU A 135 -11.79 7.78 11.64
CA GLU A 135 -12.46 6.58 11.16
C GLU A 135 -13.69 6.24 12.04
N LYS A 136 -13.50 6.21 13.36
CA LYS A 136 -14.58 5.94 14.33
C LYS A 136 -15.71 6.99 14.24
N ARG A 137 -15.38 8.27 14.11
CA ARG A 137 -16.36 9.34 13.93
C ARG A 137 -17.15 9.18 12.64
N MET A 138 -16.48 8.81 11.55
CA MET A 138 -17.12 8.58 10.25
C MET A 138 -18.12 7.42 10.31
N TYR A 139 -17.75 6.29 10.94
CA TYR A 139 -18.67 5.17 11.14
C TYR A 139 -19.87 5.54 12.02
N LYS A 140 -19.67 6.32 13.08
CA LYS A 140 -20.74 6.79 13.95
C LYS A 140 -21.74 7.66 13.17
N ASN A 141 -21.25 8.58 12.34
CA ASN A 141 -22.12 9.44 11.51
C ASN A 141 -22.91 8.63 10.47
N LEU A 142 -22.29 7.62 9.85
CA LEU A 142 -22.98 6.74 8.88
C LEU A 142 -24.08 5.90 9.54
N THR A 143 -23.89 5.45 10.78
CA THR A 143 -24.89 4.68 11.53
C THR A 143 -26.04 5.56 12.05
N SER A 144 -25.83 6.86 12.26
CA SER A 144 -26.87 7.80 12.68
C SER A 144 -27.77 8.30 11.53
N LEU A 145 -27.43 7.97 10.28
CA LEU A 145 -28.21 8.30 9.09
C LEU A 145 -29.18 7.17 8.66
N LYS A 146 -29.20 6.06 9.41
CA LYS A 146 -30.17 4.96 9.29
C LYS A 146 -31.24 5.10 10.36
#